data_35c6fa37270d541147d8dab1d4870c47
#
_entry.id   35c6fa37270d541147d8dab1d4870c47
#
_cell.length_a   1.000
_cell.length_b   1.000
_cell.length_c   1.000
_cell.angle_alpha   90.00
_cell.angle_beta   90.00
_cell.angle_gamma   90.00
#
_symmetry.space_group_name_H-M   'P 1'
#
loop_
_entity.id
_entity.type
_entity.pdbx_description
1 polymer ?
#
loop_
_entity_poly.entity_id
_entity_poly.type
_entity_poly.pdbx_seq_one_letter_code
_entity_poly.pdbx_strand_id
1 'polypeptide(L)'
;MGILKSLFTLGKSFISQAEESIEENQGVRMLEQHIRDAKTELDKAGKSRVDLLARVKLSHDKLKDLRERKASLEARALEALSKNVNPSLINEVAEEIARLENLITAEEQVLSNLEVSRDGVEKAVTATAQRIAQFEQQMEVVKATEAMQRAQQAVTTSTAVSYTHLTLPTN
;
A
#
# COMPACT_ATOMS: atom_id res chain seq x y z
N MET A 1 3.91 9.37 6.84
CA MET A 1 2.44 9.42 7.04
C MET A 1 1.71 10.38 6.10
N GLY A 2 2.35 10.93 5.07
CA GLY A 2 1.79 11.97 4.19
C GLY A 2 1.10 11.45 2.91
N ILE A 3 1.59 10.39 2.30
CA ILE A 3 1.27 10.00 0.91
C ILE A 3 -0.11 9.36 0.80
N LEU A 4 -0.47 8.46 1.71
CA LEU A 4 -1.80 7.82 1.72
C LEU A 4 -2.93 8.82 2.04
N LYS A 5 -2.63 9.84 2.85
CA LYS A 5 -3.58 10.91 3.17
C LYS A 5 -3.82 11.84 1.98
N SER A 6 -2.79 12.10 1.16
CA SER A 6 -2.90 12.87 -0.09
C SER A 6 -3.74 12.15 -1.14
N LEU A 7 -3.58 10.83 -1.31
CA LEU A 7 -4.39 10.02 -2.22
C LEU A 7 -5.88 10.00 -1.79
N PHE A 8 -6.14 9.94 -0.49
CA PHE A 8 -7.50 9.98 0.03
C PHE A 8 -8.18 11.35 -0.18
N THR A 9 -7.44 12.43 -0.02
CA THR A 9 -7.94 13.80 -0.18
C THR A 9 -8.17 14.14 -1.65
N LEU A 10 -7.28 13.72 -2.55
CA LEU A 10 -7.41 13.92 -4.00
C LEU A 10 -8.65 13.23 -4.57
N GLY A 11 -8.92 11.98 -4.16
CA GLY A 11 -10.10 11.26 -4.64
C GLY A 11 -11.44 11.92 -4.26
N LYS A 12 -11.50 12.61 -3.12
CA LYS A 12 -12.70 13.31 -2.67
C LYS A 12 -12.90 14.66 -3.36
N SER A 13 -11.81 15.34 -3.69
CA SER A 13 -11.81 16.62 -4.41
C SER A 13 -12.21 16.46 -5.89
N PHE A 14 -11.82 15.33 -6.52
CA PHE A 14 -12.09 15.09 -7.94
C PHE A 14 -13.55 14.81 -8.25
N ILE A 15 -14.28 14.11 -7.35
CA ILE A 15 -15.70 13.80 -7.55
C ILE A 15 -16.55 15.07 -7.51
N SER A 16 -16.17 16.09 -6.72
CA SER A 16 -16.90 17.34 -6.62
C SER A 16 -16.53 18.37 -7.71
N GLN A 17 -15.36 18.26 -8.34
CA GLN A 17 -14.95 19.16 -9.43
C GLN A 17 -15.31 18.66 -10.83
N ALA A 18 -15.63 17.38 -10.98
CA ALA A 18 -16.05 16.81 -12.28
C ALA A 18 -17.47 17.25 -12.70
N GLU A 19 -18.24 17.84 -11.80
CA GLU A 19 -19.58 18.39 -12.11
C GLU A 19 -19.56 19.85 -12.59
N GLU A 20 -18.46 20.57 -12.47
CA GLU A 20 -18.38 22.01 -12.83
C GLU A 20 -17.29 22.23 -13.88
N SER A 21 -17.71 22.35 -15.13
CA SER A 21 -17.02 22.88 -16.31
C SER A 21 -15.54 22.51 -16.50
N ILE A 22 -15.33 21.42 -17.25
CA ILE A 22 -14.02 21.01 -17.74
C ILE A 22 -13.92 21.34 -19.24
N GLU A 23 -12.89 22.06 -19.63
CA GLU A 23 -12.36 21.96 -21.00
C GLU A 23 -11.95 20.48 -21.18
N GLU A 24 -12.73 19.73 -21.94
CA GLU A 24 -12.87 18.26 -21.96
C GLU A 24 -11.55 17.47 -22.06
N ASN A 25 -10.51 18.04 -22.66
CA ASN A 25 -9.23 17.38 -22.82
C ASN A 25 -8.26 17.51 -21.63
N GLN A 26 -8.42 18.51 -20.78
CA GLN A 26 -7.51 18.75 -19.65
C GLN A 26 -7.82 17.84 -18.47
N GLY A 27 -9.10 17.56 -18.21
CA GLY A 27 -9.54 16.69 -17.12
C GLY A 27 -9.07 15.25 -17.29
N VAL A 28 -9.22 14.66 -18.48
CA VAL A 28 -8.76 13.29 -18.76
C VAL A 28 -7.24 13.17 -18.61
N ARG A 29 -6.47 14.12 -19.14
CA ARG A 29 -5.00 14.11 -19.01
C ARG A 29 -4.54 14.23 -17.57
N MET A 30 -5.19 15.06 -16.76
CA MET A 30 -4.90 15.16 -15.33
C MET A 30 -5.23 13.87 -14.59
N LEU A 31 -6.35 13.23 -14.89
CA LEU A 31 -6.74 11.94 -14.29
C LEU A 31 -5.75 10.84 -14.69
N GLU A 32 -5.34 10.77 -15.95
CA GLU A 32 -4.30 9.83 -16.40
C GLU A 32 -2.97 10.03 -15.67
N GLN A 33 -2.58 11.28 -15.43
CA GLN A 33 -1.35 11.56 -14.68
C GLN A 33 -1.49 11.10 -13.23
N HIS A 34 -2.62 11.39 -12.57
CA HIS A 34 -2.86 10.93 -11.20
C HIS A 34 -2.88 9.41 -11.06
N ILE A 35 -3.43 8.70 -12.04
CA ILE A 35 -3.39 7.23 -12.07
C ILE A 35 -1.95 6.74 -12.19
N ARG A 36 -1.12 7.34 -13.07
CA ARG A 36 0.31 6.99 -13.21
C ARG A 36 1.07 7.23 -11.91
N ASP A 37 0.85 8.37 -11.28
CA ASP A 37 1.50 8.73 -10.01
C ASP A 37 1.07 7.76 -8.90
N ALA A 38 -0.22 7.44 -8.81
CA ALA A 38 -0.74 6.48 -7.85
C ALA A 38 -0.16 5.06 -8.06
N LYS A 39 0.01 4.61 -9.30
CA LYS A 39 0.67 3.34 -9.63
C LYS A 39 2.14 3.35 -9.20
N THR A 40 2.83 4.44 -9.40
CA THR A 40 4.23 4.58 -8.97
C THR A 40 4.36 4.51 -7.45
N GLU A 41 3.46 5.16 -6.72
CA GLU A 41 3.43 5.09 -5.26
C GLU A 41 3.02 3.69 -4.75
N LEU A 42 2.10 3.01 -5.46
CA LEU A 42 1.74 1.62 -5.15
C LEU A 42 2.93 0.67 -5.33
N ASP A 43 3.75 0.84 -6.36
CA ASP A 43 4.98 0.06 -6.56
C ASP A 43 6.00 0.29 -5.43
N LYS A 44 6.19 1.55 -5.01
CA LYS A 44 7.04 1.87 -3.85
C LYS A 44 6.49 1.23 -2.57
N ALA A 45 5.20 1.28 -2.34
CA ALA A 45 4.56 0.64 -1.19
C ALA A 45 4.71 -0.90 -1.25
N GLY A 46 4.64 -1.49 -2.44
CA GLY A 46 4.93 -2.90 -2.67
C GLY A 46 6.35 -3.30 -2.27
N LYS A 47 7.34 -2.49 -2.63
CA LYS A 47 8.75 -2.70 -2.21
C LYS A 47 8.91 -2.58 -0.70
N SER A 48 8.30 -1.58 -0.08
CA SER A 48 8.31 -1.42 1.38
C SER A 48 7.64 -2.59 2.10
N ARG A 49 6.58 -3.16 1.52
CA ARG A 49 5.92 -4.38 2.00
C ARG A 49 6.88 -5.57 2.03
N VAL A 50 7.64 -5.77 0.96
CA VAL A 50 8.63 -6.87 0.87
C VAL A 50 9.73 -6.71 1.93
N ASP A 51 10.26 -5.50 2.11
CA ASP A 51 11.25 -5.21 3.16
C ASP A 51 10.69 -5.48 4.56
N LEU A 52 9.44 -5.09 4.81
CA LEU A 52 8.78 -5.32 6.09
C LEU A 52 8.54 -6.81 6.36
N LEU A 53 8.15 -7.59 5.35
CA LEU A 53 8.03 -9.04 5.47
C LEU A 53 9.37 -9.71 5.79
N ALA A 54 10.46 -9.26 5.18
CA ALA A 54 11.81 -9.74 5.48
C ALA A 54 12.20 -9.45 6.94
N ARG A 55 11.89 -8.25 7.46
CA ARG A 55 12.14 -7.87 8.85
C ARG A 55 11.32 -8.70 9.84
N VAL A 56 10.05 -8.95 9.55
CA VAL A 56 9.19 -9.84 10.36
C VAL A 56 9.81 -11.23 10.43
N LYS A 57 10.25 -11.78 9.30
CA LYS A 57 10.90 -13.09 9.26
C LYS A 57 12.18 -13.12 10.08
N LEU A 58 13.05 -12.12 9.94
CA LEU A 58 14.30 -12.02 10.70
C LEU A 58 14.04 -11.94 12.21
N SER A 59 13.02 -11.19 12.64
CA SER A 59 12.64 -11.10 14.04
C SER A 59 12.11 -12.43 14.58
N HIS A 60 11.31 -13.17 13.80
CA HIS A 60 10.89 -14.53 14.15
C HIS A 60 12.07 -15.49 14.33
N ASP A 61 13.01 -15.48 13.36
CA ASP A 61 14.20 -16.34 13.40
C ASP A 61 15.08 -16.01 14.62
N LYS A 62 15.24 -14.72 14.93
CA LYS A 62 15.96 -14.25 16.12
C LYS A 62 15.27 -14.68 17.44
N LEU A 63 13.95 -14.54 17.50
CA LEU A 63 13.18 -15.01 18.67
C LEU A 63 13.34 -16.52 18.89
N LYS A 64 13.31 -17.28 17.82
CA LYS A 64 13.52 -18.73 17.87
C LYS A 64 14.90 -19.04 18.44
N ASP A 65 15.97 -18.43 17.91
CA ASP A 65 17.34 -18.62 18.40
C ASP A 65 17.50 -18.24 19.89
N LEU A 66 16.95 -17.10 20.30
CA LEU A 66 16.98 -16.69 21.72
C LEU A 66 16.28 -17.69 22.63
N ARG A 67 15.12 -18.19 22.24
CA ARG A 67 14.37 -19.20 23.01
C ARG A 67 15.10 -20.54 23.06
N GLU A 68 15.70 -20.99 21.99
CA GLU A 68 16.50 -22.21 21.94
C GLU A 68 17.74 -22.11 22.85
N ARG A 69 18.44 -20.97 22.81
CA ARG A 69 19.58 -20.69 23.72
C ARG A 69 19.13 -20.69 25.19
N LYS A 70 18.03 -20.03 25.51
CA LYS A 70 17.46 -20.03 26.86
C LYS A 70 17.17 -21.45 27.33
N ALA A 71 16.43 -22.24 26.55
CA ALA A 71 16.09 -23.62 26.88
C ALA A 71 17.31 -24.51 27.08
N SER A 72 18.36 -24.32 26.26
CA SER A 72 19.64 -25.03 26.41
C SER A 72 20.34 -24.67 27.72
N LEU A 73 20.36 -23.40 28.12
CA LEU A 73 20.97 -22.96 29.37
C LEU A 73 20.16 -23.48 30.58
N GLU A 74 18.84 -23.43 30.53
CA GLU A 74 17.97 -23.99 31.59
C GLU A 74 18.20 -25.49 31.81
N ALA A 75 18.29 -26.26 30.70
CA ALA A 75 18.58 -27.70 30.79
C ALA A 75 19.93 -27.98 31.45
N ARG A 76 20.99 -27.22 31.03
CA ARG A 76 22.31 -27.32 31.63
C ARG A 76 22.35 -26.89 33.10
N ALA A 77 21.59 -25.84 33.47
CA ALA A 77 21.47 -25.41 34.87
C ALA A 77 20.83 -26.49 35.73
N LEU A 78 19.76 -27.13 35.27
CA LEU A 78 19.10 -28.24 35.99
C LEU A 78 20.05 -29.45 36.16
N GLU A 79 20.82 -29.78 35.11
CA GLU A 79 21.81 -30.85 35.21
C GLU A 79 22.91 -30.50 36.20
N ALA A 80 23.44 -29.28 36.19
CA ALA A 80 24.46 -28.82 37.13
C ALA A 80 23.97 -28.83 38.59
N LEU A 81 22.73 -28.42 38.83
CA LEU A 81 22.09 -28.51 40.14
C LEU A 81 21.99 -29.94 40.68
N SER A 82 21.67 -30.90 39.80
CA SER A 82 21.59 -32.32 40.17
C SER A 82 22.96 -32.92 40.55
N LYS A 83 24.03 -32.35 40.04
CA LYS A 83 25.41 -32.79 40.28
C LYS A 83 26.13 -32.02 41.41
N ASN A 84 25.42 -31.18 42.17
CA ASN A 84 25.98 -30.34 43.23
C ASN A 84 27.19 -29.48 42.79
N VAL A 85 27.15 -28.89 41.61
CA VAL A 85 28.15 -27.99 41.09
C VAL A 85 28.20 -26.69 41.89
N ASN A 86 29.33 -25.99 41.85
CA ASN A 86 29.59 -24.76 42.59
C ASN A 86 28.44 -23.74 42.44
N PRO A 87 27.85 -23.24 43.53
CA PRO A 87 26.73 -22.27 43.53
C PRO A 87 27.04 -20.98 42.74
N SER A 88 28.29 -20.55 42.67
CA SER A 88 28.66 -19.35 41.90
C SER A 88 28.37 -19.51 40.39
N LEU A 89 28.70 -20.69 39.82
CA LEU A 89 28.42 -20.98 38.39
C LEU A 89 26.92 -21.03 38.11
N ILE A 90 26.15 -21.51 39.07
CA ILE A 90 24.66 -21.54 38.95
C ILE A 90 24.08 -20.12 38.92
N ASN A 91 24.64 -19.21 39.73
CA ASN A 91 24.21 -17.80 39.73
C ASN A 91 24.56 -17.11 38.42
N GLU A 92 25.74 -17.34 37.86
CA GLU A 92 26.16 -16.79 36.55
C GLU A 92 25.24 -17.26 35.40
N VAL A 93 24.83 -18.54 35.42
CA VAL A 93 23.89 -19.08 34.44
C VAL A 93 22.48 -18.47 34.63
N ALA A 94 22.06 -18.27 35.86
CA ALA A 94 20.77 -17.64 36.16
C ALA A 94 20.75 -16.17 35.67
N GLU A 95 21.82 -15.43 35.87
CA GLU A 95 21.93 -14.07 35.32
C GLU A 95 21.86 -14.05 33.78
N GLU A 96 22.51 -15.01 33.11
CA GLU A 96 22.44 -15.08 31.65
C GLU A 96 21.06 -15.49 31.14
N ILE A 97 20.35 -16.38 31.83
CA ILE A 97 18.96 -16.72 31.55
C ILE A 97 18.09 -15.46 31.68
N ALA A 98 18.25 -14.68 32.75
CA ALA A 98 17.51 -13.44 32.95
C ALA A 98 17.78 -12.39 31.85
N ARG A 99 19.02 -12.31 31.37
CA ARG A 99 19.35 -11.46 30.21
C ARG A 99 18.66 -11.93 28.94
N LEU A 100 18.64 -13.24 28.66
CA LEU A 100 17.93 -13.79 27.51
C LEU A 100 16.42 -13.55 27.60
N GLU A 101 15.80 -13.64 28.78
CA GLU A 101 14.40 -13.31 28.97
C GLU A 101 14.09 -11.85 28.62
N ASN A 102 14.94 -10.93 29.05
CA ASN A 102 14.80 -9.51 28.70
C ASN A 102 14.94 -9.29 27.19
N LEU A 103 15.90 -9.97 26.53
CA LEU A 103 16.06 -9.89 25.08
C LEU A 103 14.88 -10.49 24.33
N ILE A 104 14.32 -11.61 24.80
CA ILE A 104 13.13 -12.23 24.23
C ILE A 104 11.95 -11.26 24.34
N THR A 105 11.70 -10.71 25.53
CA THR A 105 10.60 -9.75 25.73
C THR A 105 10.73 -8.51 24.83
N ALA A 106 11.95 -7.97 24.69
CA ALA A 106 12.20 -6.84 23.80
C ALA A 106 11.96 -7.21 22.33
N GLU A 107 12.42 -8.38 21.89
CA GLU A 107 12.23 -8.83 20.50
C GLU A 107 10.76 -9.16 20.20
N GLU A 108 10.00 -9.71 21.16
CA GLU A 108 8.56 -9.93 21.05
C GLU A 108 7.82 -8.61 20.83
N GLN A 109 8.21 -7.55 21.51
CA GLN A 109 7.63 -6.22 21.31
C GLN A 109 7.97 -5.66 19.92
N VAL A 110 9.22 -5.85 19.45
CA VAL A 110 9.64 -5.47 18.09
C VAL A 110 8.83 -6.23 17.07
N LEU A 111 8.70 -7.54 17.20
CA LEU A 111 7.92 -8.38 16.29
C LEU A 111 6.47 -7.95 16.23
N SER A 112 5.83 -7.73 17.37
CA SER A 112 4.44 -7.25 17.44
C SER A 112 4.25 -5.93 16.70
N ASN A 113 5.16 -4.97 16.84
CA ASN A 113 5.12 -3.70 16.14
C ASN A 113 5.32 -3.86 14.63
N LEU A 114 6.21 -4.76 14.21
CA LEU A 114 6.45 -5.07 12.81
C LEU A 114 5.22 -5.74 12.16
N GLU A 115 4.55 -6.65 12.87
CA GLU A 115 3.34 -7.32 12.39
C GLU A 115 2.18 -6.34 12.22
N VAL A 116 1.95 -5.45 13.17
CA VAL A 116 0.95 -4.38 13.06
C VAL A 116 1.25 -3.47 11.86
N SER A 117 2.53 -3.12 11.66
CA SER A 117 2.96 -2.31 10.53
C SER A 117 2.76 -3.03 9.20
N ARG A 118 3.08 -4.33 9.13
CA ARG A 118 2.85 -5.19 7.95
C ARG A 118 1.38 -5.21 7.57
N ASP A 119 0.51 -5.47 8.53
CA ASP A 119 -0.93 -5.54 8.31
C ASP A 119 -1.51 -4.19 7.85
N GLY A 120 -0.99 -3.09 8.40
CA GLY A 120 -1.34 -1.74 7.97
C GLY A 120 -0.94 -1.46 6.52
N VAL A 121 0.28 -1.82 6.13
CA VAL A 121 0.78 -1.67 4.75
C VAL A 121 0.01 -2.57 3.79
N GLU A 122 -0.27 -3.83 4.16
CA GLU A 122 -1.04 -4.77 3.34
C GLU A 122 -2.44 -4.24 3.01
N LYS A 123 -3.15 -3.77 4.02
CA LYS A 123 -4.48 -3.14 3.85
C LYS A 123 -4.41 -1.89 2.96
N ALA A 124 -3.40 -1.06 3.16
CA ALA A 124 -3.22 0.16 2.38
C ALA A 124 -2.90 -0.14 0.90
N VAL A 125 -2.03 -1.11 0.63
CA VAL A 125 -1.68 -1.57 -0.72
C VAL A 125 -2.92 -2.09 -1.43
N THR A 126 -3.70 -2.98 -0.78
CA THR A 126 -4.91 -3.56 -1.34
C THR A 126 -5.97 -2.49 -1.64
N ALA A 127 -6.24 -1.60 -0.69
CA ALA A 127 -7.22 -0.52 -0.87
C ALA A 127 -6.80 0.45 -1.99
N THR A 128 -5.51 0.78 -2.09
CA THR A 128 -4.99 1.67 -3.15
C THR A 128 -5.10 0.99 -4.52
N ALA A 129 -4.76 -0.29 -4.64
CA ALA A 129 -4.89 -1.04 -5.89
C ALA A 129 -6.34 -1.09 -6.38
N GLN A 130 -7.28 -1.38 -5.49
CA GLN A 130 -8.72 -1.36 -5.82
C GLN A 130 -9.20 0.01 -6.29
N ARG A 131 -8.72 1.07 -5.65
CA ARG A 131 -9.09 2.44 -6.01
C ARG A 131 -8.54 2.86 -7.36
N ILE A 132 -7.31 2.47 -7.68
CA ILE A 132 -6.72 2.69 -9.00
C ILE A 132 -7.57 1.99 -10.07
N ALA A 133 -7.95 0.74 -9.86
CA ALA A 133 -8.81 0.01 -10.79
C ALA A 133 -10.16 0.69 -11.02
N GLN A 134 -10.77 1.24 -9.96
CA GLN A 134 -12.01 2.03 -10.08
C GLN A 134 -11.82 3.30 -10.92
N PHE A 135 -10.73 4.03 -10.69
CA PHE A 135 -10.43 5.23 -11.48
C PHE A 135 -10.15 4.90 -12.96
N GLU A 136 -9.49 3.79 -13.24
CA GLU A 136 -9.28 3.32 -14.61
C GLU A 136 -10.61 3.02 -15.30
N GLN A 137 -11.54 2.34 -14.63
CA GLN A 137 -12.88 2.11 -15.16
C GLN A 137 -13.63 3.42 -15.44
N GLN A 138 -13.59 4.37 -14.50
CA GLN A 138 -14.24 5.68 -14.67
C GLN A 138 -13.63 6.44 -15.86
N MET A 139 -12.32 6.40 -16.01
CA MET A 139 -11.63 7.02 -17.14
C MET A 139 -12.06 6.44 -18.49
N GLU A 140 -12.23 5.12 -18.58
CA GLU A 140 -12.72 4.48 -19.81
C GLU A 140 -14.17 4.93 -20.14
N VAL A 141 -15.03 5.07 -19.13
CA VAL A 141 -16.39 5.61 -19.32
C VAL A 141 -16.36 7.06 -19.82
N VAL A 142 -15.51 7.90 -19.24
CA VAL A 142 -15.35 9.30 -19.67
C VAL A 142 -14.85 9.37 -21.12
N LYS A 143 -13.82 8.60 -21.48
CA LYS A 143 -13.31 8.51 -22.86
C LYS A 143 -14.38 8.07 -23.85
N ALA A 144 -15.19 7.07 -23.50
CA ALA A 144 -16.29 6.60 -24.34
C ALA A 144 -17.36 7.69 -24.52
N THR A 145 -17.69 8.42 -23.46
CA THR A 145 -18.65 9.54 -23.52
C THR A 145 -18.15 10.67 -24.38
N GLU A 146 -16.89 11.07 -24.24
CA GLU A 146 -16.24 12.08 -25.11
C GLU A 146 -16.24 11.66 -26.58
N ALA A 147 -15.94 10.40 -26.88
CA ALA A 147 -15.96 9.89 -28.23
C ALA A 147 -17.36 9.95 -28.85
N MET A 148 -18.40 9.63 -28.05
CA MET A 148 -19.79 9.72 -28.47
C MET A 148 -20.21 11.17 -28.74
N GLN A 149 -19.84 12.12 -27.87
CA GLN A 149 -20.12 13.54 -28.04
C GLN A 149 -19.46 14.11 -29.31
N ARG A 150 -18.20 13.76 -29.57
CA ARG A 150 -17.50 14.15 -30.80
C ARG A 150 -18.18 13.59 -32.04
N ALA A 151 -18.64 12.35 -32.00
CA ALA A 151 -19.40 11.75 -33.12
C ALA A 151 -20.73 12.48 -33.37
N GLN A 152 -21.46 12.84 -32.31
CA GLN A 152 -22.69 13.61 -32.42
C GLN A 152 -22.49 15.01 -32.98
N GLN A 153 -21.43 15.72 -32.55
CA GLN A 153 -21.06 17.03 -33.10
C GLN A 153 -20.70 16.95 -34.58
N ALA A 154 -19.96 15.91 -34.99
CA ALA A 154 -19.62 15.70 -36.40
C ALA A 154 -20.87 15.48 -37.26
N VAL A 155 -21.88 14.76 -36.78
CA VAL A 155 -23.15 14.55 -37.49
C VAL A 155 -23.95 15.86 -37.57
N THR A 156 -24.02 16.65 -36.51
CA THR A 156 -24.74 17.94 -36.49
C THR A 156 -24.09 18.94 -37.43
N THR A 157 -22.76 19.00 -37.53
CA THR A 157 -22.06 19.89 -38.44
C THR A 157 -22.27 19.47 -39.92
N SER A 158 -22.27 18.16 -40.17
CA SER A 158 -22.52 17.61 -41.50
C SER A 158 -23.93 17.91 -42.00
N THR A 159 -24.95 17.82 -41.15
CA THR A 159 -26.33 18.16 -41.49
C THR A 159 -26.52 19.67 -41.69
N ALA A 160 -25.88 20.54 -40.90
CA ALA A 160 -25.93 21.98 -41.06
C ALA A 160 -25.32 22.43 -42.41
N VAL A 161 -24.21 21.84 -42.84
CA VAL A 161 -23.60 22.13 -44.14
C VAL A 161 -24.49 21.68 -45.31
N SER A 162 -25.21 20.56 -45.15
CA SER A 162 -26.15 20.08 -46.18
C SER A 162 -27.35 21.01 -46.38
N TYR A 163 -27.86 21.65 -45.33
CA TYR A 163 -28.97 22.60 -45.43
C TYR A 163 -28.57 23.95 -46.07
N THR A 164 -27.34 24.43 -45.92
CA THR A 164 -26.88 25.68 -46.51
C THR A 164 -26.66 25.56 -48.02
N HIS A 165 -26.44 24.38 -48.57
CA HIS A 165 -26.32 24.16 -50.01
C HIS A 165 -27.64 24.09 -50.76
N LEU A 166 -28.78 23.90 -50.08
CA LEU A 166 -30.10 23.82 -50.68
C LEU A 166 -30.86 25.16 -50.79
N THR A 167 -30.28 26.25 -50.25
CA THR A 167 -30.91 27.59 -50.26
C THR A 167 -30.24 28.60 -51.14
N LEU A 168 -29.54 28.21 -52.22
CA LEU A 168 -29.10 29.15 -53.23
C LEU A 168 -30.30 29.48 -54.16
N PRO A 169 -30.71 30.75 -54.28
CA PRO A 169 -31.76 31.13 -55.18
C PRO A 169 -31.26 30.97 -56.63
N THR A 170 -31.95 30.17 -57.41
CA THR A 170 -31.86 30.20 -58.87
C THR A 170 -32.49 31.50 -59.37
N ASN A 171 -31.65 32.40 -59.87
CA ASN A 171 -32.02 33.53 -60.69
C ASN A 171 -32.17 33.09 -62.13
#